data_7f25b7085cf12cb73b8a39218eb06f3e
#
_entry.id   7f25b7085cf12cb73b8a39218eb06f3e
#
_cell.length_a   1.000
_cell.length_b   1.000
_cell.length_c   1.000
_cell.angle_alpha   90.00
_cell.angle_beta   90.00
_cell.angle_gamma   90.00
#
_symmetry.space_group_name_H-M   'P 1'
#
loop_
_entity.id
_entity.type
_entity.pdbx_description
1 polymer ?
#
loop_
_entity_poly.entity_id
_entity_poly.type
_entity_poly.pdbx_seq_one_letter_code
_entity_poly.pdbx_strand_id
1 'polypeptide(L)'
;MKNLFKIVSRVLGLLIVAFVVFYFWASSPSLDENEYAKIIQNSDVLSENKDSIFSIATYNIGYLSGMTNNRPVPKPKELFDTNLEKVKKEIKNVSPDIIAFQEIDYDASRSYHINQEEEIAKLGYGFTARTINWDEHYLPFPYWPISMQFGKVISGQSIVSKFPLANQERIILSRVEDSPFYRDAFYLERLAQVIKANINGKEIVIINIHLEAFDKATRAKQFKEVEAIFNNYKDNYPTILLGDFNSRARDKNAVVQQLLSSDKIGNAAFIKNNIGNTFDTKSPFERIDYIFYTKESIEYVSGRVLNEFEQASDHLPVYMKFKLK
;
A
#
# COMPACT_ATOMS: atom_id res chain seq x y z
N MET A 1 -37.16 -42.56 -13.58
CA MET A 1 -35.73 -42.35 -13.56
C MET A 1 -35.22 -41.41 -14.70
N LYS A 2 -35.51 -41.65 -15.97
CA LYS A 2 -35.04 -40.83 -17.12
C LYS A 2 -35.46 -39.36 -17.04
N ASN A 3 -36.68 -39.05 -16.59
CA ASN A 3 -37.15 -37.65 -16.46
C ASN A 3 -36.51 -36.93 -15.28
N LEU A 4 -36.27 -37.61 -14.15
CA LEU A 4 -35.56 -37.05 -13.01
C LEU A 4 -34.09 -36.70 -13.38
N PHE A 5 -33.42 -37.64 -14.10
CA PHE A 5 -32.05 -37.39 -14.59
C PHE A 5 -31.99 -36.15 -15.51
N LYS A 6 -32.93 -35.99 -16.43
CA LYS A 6 -33.02 -34.81 -17.31
C LYS A 6 -33.23 -33.51 -16.53
N ILE A 7 -34.09 -33.53 -15.49
CA ILE A 7 -34.33 -32.35 -14.64
C ILE A 7 -33.02 -32.00 -13.89
N VAL A 8 -32.41 -32.98 -13.23
CA VAL A 8 -31.16 -32.79 -12.49
C VAL A 8 -30.05 -32.25 -13.40
N SER A 9 -29.89 -32.82 -14.60
CA SER A 9 -28.87 -32.33 -15.57
C SER A 9 -29.15 -30.89 -16.02
N ARG A 10 -30.42 -30.51 -16.23
CA ARG A 10 -30.78 -29.11 -16.58
C ARG A 10 -30.49 -28.14 -15.43
N VAL A 11 -30.86 -28.51 -14.20
CA VAL A 11 -30.60 -27.70 -13.01
C VAL A 11 -29.08 -27.53 -12.81
N LEU A 12 -28.32 -28.61 -12.94
CA LEU A 12 -26.86 -28.56 -12.84
C LEU A 12 -26.25 -27.68 -13.93
N GLY A 13 -26.73 -27.79 -15.17
CA GLY A 13 -26.31 -26.93 -16.28
C GLY A 13 -26.60 -25.45 -16.01
N LEU A 14 -27.78 -25.10 -15.46
CA LEU A 14 -28.13 -23.74 -15.07
C LEU A 14 -27.23 -23.23 -13.94
N LEU A 15 -26.91 -24.04 -12.95
CA LEU A 15 -26.00 -23.67 -11.86
C LEU A 15 -24.58 -23.41 -12.35
N ILE A 16 -24.09 -24.24 -13.29
CA ILE A 16 -22.77 -24.02 -13.92
C ILE A 16 -22.75 -22.70 -14.69
N VAL A 17 -23.77 -22.42 -15.50
CA VAL A 17 -23.89 -21.15 -16.24
C VAL A 17 -23.94 -19.98 -15.28
N ALA A 18 -24.76 -20.05 -14.22
CA ALA A 18 -24.85 -18.99 -13.21
C ALA A 18 -23.50 -18.75 -12.51
N PHE A 19 -22.79 -19.82 -12.19
CA PHE A 19 -21.44 -19.73 -11.58
C PHE A 19 -20.42 -19.07 -12.54
N VAL A 20 -20.43 -19.45 -13.82
CA VAL A 20 -19.54 -18.85 -14.83
C VAL A 20 -19.84 -17.36 -15.00
N VAL A 21 -21.13 -16.99 -15.12
CA VAL A 21 -21.55 -15.59 -15.22
C VAL A 21 -21.13 -14.81 -13.98
N PHE A 22 -21.39 -15.39 -12.78
CA PHE A 22 -20.96 -14.79 -11.51
C PHE A 22 -19.43 -14.60 -11.46
N TYR A 23 -18.64 -15.61 -11.85
CA TYR A 23 -17.19 -15.55 -11.84
C TYR A 23 -16.66 -14.39 -12.68
N PHE A 24 -17.11 -14.26 -13.95
CA PHE A 24 -16.65 -13.18 -14.82
C PHE A 24 -17.14 -11.80 -14.37
N TRP A 25 -18.35 -11.71 -13.84
CA TRP A 25 -18.86 -10.46 -13.27
C TRP A 25 -18.10 -10.09 -12.00
N ALA A 26 -17.89 -11.02 -11.09
CA ALA A 26 -17.24 -10.78 -9.80
C ALA A 26 -15.79 -10.37 -9.94
N SER A 27 -15.06 -10.98 -10.89
CA SER A 27 -13.64 -10.68 -11.18
C SER A 27 -13.43 -9.58 -12.23
N SER A 28 -14.48 -8.87 -12.62
CA SER A 28 -14.32 -7.75 -13.55
C SER A 28 -14.13 -6.44 -12.79
N PRO A 29 -13.33 -5.49 -13.36
CA PRO A 29 -13.15 -4.18 -12.76
C PRO A 29 -14.44 -3.36 -12.80
N SER A 30 -14.59 -2.47 -11.84
CA SER A 30 -15.71 -1.53 -11.73
C SER A 30 -15.37 -0.12 -12.19
N LEU A 31 -14.09 0.19 -12.36
CA LEU A 31 -13.58 1.48 -12.79
C LEU A 31 -13.03 1.42 -14.21
N ASP A 32 -13.06 2.56 -14.90
CA ASP A 32 -12.34 2.73 -16.15
C ASP A 32 -10.82 2.82 -15.89
N GLU A 33 -10.00 2.40 -16.85
CA GLU A 33 -8.54 2.33 -16.73
C GLU A 33 -7.91 3.71 -16.42
N ASN A 34 -8.49 4.80 -16.92
CA ASN A 34 -8.04 6.17 -16.63
C ASN A 34 -8.27 6.60 -15.17
N GLU A 35 -9.06 5.85 -14.40
CA GLU A 35 -9.26 6.06 -12.97
C GLU A 35 -8.17 5.41 -12.10
N TYR A 36 -7.33 4.54 -12.68
CA TYR A 36 -6.37 3.74 -11.92
C TYR A 36 -5.14 4.49 -11.45
N ALA A 37 -4.87 5.67 -12.01
CA ALA A 37 -3.80 6.55 -11.57
C ALA A 37 -4.25 8.01 -11.65
N LYS A 38 -4.46 8.65 -10.50
CA LYS A 38 -4.95 10.04 -10.44
C LYS A 38 -4.18 10.87 -9.44
N ILE A 39 -3.90 12.12 -9.85
CA ILE A 39 -3.49 13.18 -8.93
C ILE A 39 -4.72 14.04 -8.63
N ILE A 40 -5.03 14.21 -7.36
CA ILE A 40 -6.18 14.96 -6.86
C ILE A 40 -5.63 16.17 -6.10
N GLN A 41 -6.08 17.35 -6.48
CA GLN A 41 -5.85 18.55 -5.69
C GLN A 41 -7.01 18.74 -4.74
N ASN A 42 -6.72 18.72 -3.45
CA ASN A 42 -7.70 18.91 -2.39
C ASN A 42 -7.90 20.38 -2.10
N SER A 43 -9.07 20.76 -1.54
CA SER A 43 -9.41 22.15 -1.25
C SER A 43 -8.61 22.77 -0.09
N ASP A 44 -8.13 21.93 0.81
CA ASP A 44 -7.49 22.35 2.06
C ASP A 44 -5.96 22.37 1.89
N VAL A 45 -5.47 23.37 1.16
CA VAL A 45 -4.03 23.59 1.01
C VAL A 45 -3.51 24.27 2.27
N LEU A 46 -2.72 23.58 3.07
CA LEU A 46 -1.92 24.23 4.12
C LEU A 46 -0.87 25.11 3.45
N SER A 47 -0.60 26.28 4.07
CA SER A 47 0.41 27.23 3.61
C SER A 47 1.75 26.57 3.32
N GLU A 48 2.44 27.04 2.28
CA GLU A 48 3.80 26.61 1.93
C GLU A 48 4.68 26.46 3.16
N ASN A 49 5.20 25.25 3.38
CA ASN A 49 6.19 25.02 4.43
C ASN A 49 7.53 25.64 3.98
N LYS A 50 7.93 26.72 4.63
CA LYS A 50 9.21 27.41 4.36
C LYS A 50 10.39 26.78 5.10
N ASP A 51 10.16 25.65 5.78
CA ASP A 51 11.20 24.96 6.53
C ASP A 51 12.27 24.38 5.60
N SER A 52 13.47 24.23 6.11
CA SER A 52 14.56 23.51 5.45
C SER A 52 14.59 22.01 5.81
N ILE A 53 13.77 21.59 6.76
CA ILE A 53 13.64 20.19 7.20
C ILE A 53 12.24 19.70 6.83
N PHE A 54 12.20 18.64 6.04
CA PHE A 54 10.98 18.02 5.54
C PHE A 54 10.78 16.66 6.19
N SER A 55 9.58 16.13 6.10
CA SER A 55 9.25 14.84 6.69
C SER A 55 8.41 13.96 5.77
N ILE A 56 8.70 12.66 5.81
CA ILE A 56 7.96 11.65 5.06
C ILE A 56 7.73 10.41 5.91
N ALA A 57 6.57 9.78 5.72
CA ALA A 57 6.26 8.51 6.33
C ALA A 57 5.82 7.48 5.28
N THR A 58 6.03 6.20 5.57
CA THR A 58 5.39 5.09 4.86
C THR A 58 4.55 4.29 5.85
N TYR A 59 3.37 3.86 5.41
CA TYR A 59 2.43 3.13 6.26
C TYR A 59 1.59 2.13 5.46
N ASN A 60 1.84 0.84 5.65
CA ASN A 60 0.86 -0.18 5.30
C ASN A 60 -0.28 -0.08 6.32
N ILE A 61 -1.41 0.54 5.90
CA ILE A 61 -2.53 0.86 6.79
C ILE A 61 -3.44 -0.35 7.04
N GLY A 62 -3.22 -1.49 6.36
CA GLY A 62 -3.95 -2.74 6.54
C GLY A 62 -5.46 -2.57 6.41
N TYR A 63 -5.89 -1.70 5.49
CA TYR A 63 -7.31 -1.35 5.27
C TYR A 63 -8.03 -0.89 6.54
N LEU A 64 -7.31 -0.41 7.56
CA LEU A 64 -7.80 -0.09 8.90
C LEU A 64 -8.44 -1.26 9.66
N SER A 65 -8.14 -2.50 9.24
CA SER A 65 -8.70 -3.71 9.86
C SER A 65 -7.91 -4.19 11.09
N GLY A 66 -6.85 -3.46 11.46
CA GLY A 66 -6.00 -3.76 12.61
C GLY A 66 -5.44 -5.18 12.55
N MET A 67 -5.36 -5.84 13.69
CA MET A 67 -4.87 -7.23 13.81
C MET A 67 -5.81 -8.28 13.18
N THR A 68 -6.94 -7.86 12.60
CA THR A 68 -7.86 -8.75 11.89
C THR A 68 -7.66 -8.76 10.37
N ASN A 69 -6.64 -8.04 9.90
CA ASN A 69 -6.30 -7.99 8.48
C ASN A 69 -6.17 -9.40 7.89
N ASN A 70 -6.82 -9.64 6.74
CA ASN A 70 -6.83 -10.92 6.02
C ASN A 70 -7.29 -12.15 6.83
N ARG A 71 -7.92 -11.96 8.00
CA ARG A 71 -8.47 -13.05 8.81
C ARG A 71 -9.98 -13.22 8.57
N PRO A 72 -10.48 -14.48 8.56
CA PRO A 72 -11.92 -14.78 8.43
C PRO A 72 -12.62 -14.60 9.79
N VAL A 73 -12.66 -13.38 10.29
CA VAL A 73 -13.31 -13.01 11.56
C VAL A 73 -14.24 -11.82 11.33
N PRO A 74 -15.31 -11.69 12.14
CA PRO A 74 -16.19 -10.53 12.05
C PRO A 74 -15.43 -9.22 12.24
N LYS A 75 -15.71 -8.24 11.39
CA LYS A 75 -15.11 -6.91 11.44
C LYS A 75 -16.26 -5.88 11.52
N PRO A 76 -16.69 -5.50 12.73
CA PRO A 76 -17.75 -4.52 12.89
C PRO A 76 -17.29 -3.11 12.44
N LYS A 77 -18.24 -2.26 12.03
CA LYS A 77 -17.92 -0.88 11.59
C LYS A 77 -17.13 -0.10 12.63
N GLU A 78 -17.45 -0.29 13.90
CA GLU A 78 -16.76 0.36 15.02
C GLU A 78 -15.25 0.10 15.05
N LEU A 79 -14.80 -1.07 14.59
CA LEU A 79 -13.36 -1.36 14.45
C LEU A 79 -12.70 -0.38 13.49
N PHE A 80 -13.30 -0.18 12.31
CA PHE A 80 -12.76 0.73 11.28
C PHE A 80 -12.85 2.19 11.72
N ASP A 81 -13.96 2.60 12.32
CA ASP A 81 -14.14 3.95 12.83
C ASP A 81 -13.11 4.27 13.94
N THR A 82 -12.89 3.34 14.87
CA THR A 82 -11.92 3.49 15.96
C THR A 82 -10.48 3.57 15.41
N ASN A 83 -10.13 2.68 14.47
CA ASN A 83 -8.81 2.69 13.87
C ASN A 83 -8.56 3.94 13.02
N LEU A 84 -9.57 4.40 12.27
CA LEU A 84 -9.49 5.64 11.50
C LEU A 84 -9.24 6.85 12.39
N GLU A 85 -10.01 7.01 13.46
CA GLU A 85 -9.83 8.13 14.40
C GLU A 85 -8.47 8.06 15.12
N LYS A 86 -7.99 6.86 15.47
CA LYS A 86 -6.65 6.66 16.01
C LYS A 86 -5.58 7.12 15.01
N VAL A 87 -5.64 6.66 13.77
CA VAL A 87 -4.71 7.04 12.70
C VAL A 87 -4.73 8.54 12.46
N LYS A 88 -5.93 9.14 12.33
CA LYS A 88 -6.09 10.60 12.14
C LYS A 88 -5.46 11.39 13.29
N LYS A 89 -5.69 10.97 14.52
CA LYS A 89 -5.10 11.59 15.72
C LYS A 89 -3.57 11.55 15.68
N GLU A 90 -3.00 10.40 15.41
CA GLU A 90 -1.54 10.25 15.43
C GLU A 90 -0.89 10.93 14.21
N ILE A 91 -1.53 10.95 13.04
CA ILE A 91 -1.07 11.76 11.90
C ILE A 91 -1.04 13.24 12.27
N LYS A 92 -2.06 13.78 12.97
CA LYS A 92 -2.06 15.17 13.43
C LYS A 92 -0.92 15.44 14.41
N ASN A 93 -0.64 14.51 15.33
CA ASN A 93 0.42 14.65 16.34
C ASN A 93 1.82 14.66 15.71
N VAL A 94 2.07 13.74 14.75
CA VAL A 94 3.36 13.60 14.06
C VAL A 94 3.50 14.65 12.95
N SER A 95 2.39 14.98 12.29
CA SER A 95 2.26 15.95 11.19
C SER A 95 3.29 15.76 10.07
N PRO A 96 3.41 14.58 9.46
CA PRO A 96 4.30 14.39 8.32
C PRO A 96 3.93 15.31 7.16
N ASP A 97 4.91 15.73 6.37
CA ASP A 97 4.62 16.55 5.18
C ASP A 97 4.13 15.70 4.01
N ILE A 98 4.60 14.45 3.94
CA ILE A 98 4.22 13.47 2.92
C ILE A 98 4.00 12.12 3.62
N ILE A 99 2.94 11.39 3.22
CA ILE A 99 2.70 10.02 3.68
C ILE A 99 2.41 9.14 2.47
N ALA A 100 3.12 8.03 2.37
CA ALA A 100 2.86 6.98 1.38
C ALA A 100 2.17 5.79 2.05
N PHE A 101 1.00 5.43 1.55
CA PHE A 101 0.18 4.34 2.06
C PHE A 101 0.23 3.12 1.15
N GLN A 102 0.16 1.94 1.75
CA GLN A 102 -0.15 0.67 1.12
C GLN A 102 -1.39 0.09 1.81
N GLU A 103 -2.12 -0.79 1.13
CA GLU A 103 -3.35 -1.40 1.62
C GLU A 103 -4.38 -0.38 2.12
N ILE A 104 -4.72 0.60 1.28
CA ILE A 104 -5.72 1.64 1.57
C ILE A 104 -6.99 1.42 0.76
N ASP A 105 -8.16 1.47 1.41
CA ASP A 105 -9.46 1.35 0.75
C ASP A 105 -10.00 2.71 0.31
N TYR A 106 -10.55 2.74 -0.92
CA TYR A 106 -11.27 3.90 -1.45
C TYR A 106 -12.78 3.67 -1.45
N ASP A 107 -13.22 2.44 -1.82
CA ASP A 107 -14.61 2.02 -1.78
C ASP A 107 -14.68 0.49 -1.68
N ALA A 108 -14.68 -0.04 -0.47
CA ALA A 108 -14.71 -1.48 -0.23
C ALA A 108 -15.80 -1.85 0.78
N SER A 109 -16.56 -2.92 0.46
CA SER A 109 -17.62 -3.37 1.35
C SER A 109 -17.08 -3.86 2.71
N ARG A 110 -15.85 -4.45 2.70
CA ARG A 110 -15.17 -4.91 3.92
C ARG A 110 -14.90 -3.79 4.93
N SER A 111 -14.73 -2.56 4.47
CA SER A 111 -14.47 -1.37 5.29
C SER A 111 -15.64 -0.37 5.26
N TYR A 112 -16.86 -0.87 5.00
CA TYR A 112 -18.09 -0.07 5.02
C TYR A 112 -18.08 1.13 4.07
N HIS A 113 -17.41 1.00 2.93
CA HIS A 113 -17.28 2.05 1.91
C HIS A 113 -16.65 3.35 2.41
N ILE A 114 -15.81 3.26 3.46
CA ILE A 114 -15.05 4.41 3.95
C ILE A 114 -13.91 4.70 2.97
N ASN A 115 -13.90 5.91 2.38
CA ASN A 115 -12.75 6.37 1.63
C ASN A 115 -11.66 6.85 2.60
N GLN A 116 -10.74 5.93 2.93
CA GLN A 116 -9.70 6.16 3.93
C GLN A 116 -8.73 7.26 3.50
N GLU A 117 -8.44 7.36 2.21
CA GLU A 117 -7.59 8.40 1.64
C GLU A 117 -8.20 9.80 1.83
N GLU A 118 -9.48 9.98 1.47
CA GLU A 118 -10.16 11.26 1.64
C GLU A 118 -10.23 11.71 3.09
N GLU A 119 -10.51 10.76 4.01
CA GLU A 119 -10.55 11.06 5.44
C GLU A 119 -9.19 11.53 5.98
N ILE A 120 -8.09 10.98 5.45
CA ILE A 120 -6.75 11.39 5.81
C ILE A 120 -6.37 12.70 5.12
N ALA A 121 -6.74 12.90 3.86
CA ALA A 121 -6.45 14.12 3.11
C ALA A 121 -7.05 15.38 3.78
N LYS A 122 -8.23 15.24 4.42
CA LYS A 122 -8.88 16.32 5.23
C LYS A 122 -8.04 16.82 6.40
N LEU A 123 -6.93 16.15 6.73
CA LEU A 123 -6.00 16.61 7.77
C LEU A 123 -5.05 17.73 7.30
N GLY A 124 -5.27 18.27 6.11
CA GLY A 124 -4.53 19.39 5.54
C GLY A 124 -3.53 19.01 4.44
N TYR A 125 -3.71 17.83 3.82
CA TYR A 125 -2.92 17.46 2.64
C TYR A 125 -3.56 18.01 1.38
N GLY A 126 -2.88 18.98 0.74
CA GLY A 126 -3.40 19.68 -0.44
C GLY A 126 -3.38 18.82 -1.71
N PHE A 127 -2.61 17.75 -1.72
CA PHE A 127 -2.43 16.90 -2.91
C PHE A 127 -2.46 15.42 -2.53
N THR A 128 -3.06 14.63 -3.40
CA THR A 128 -3.12 13.17 -3.27
C THR A 128 -2.79 12.53 -4.62
N ALA A 129 -1.94 11.53 -4.61
CA ALA A 129 -1.68 10.66 -5.75
C ALA A 129 -2.21 9.27 -5.44
N ARG A 130 -3.30 8.88 -6.11
CA ARG A 130 -4.00 7.60 -5.95
C ARG A 130 -3.55 6.62 -7.02
N THR A 131 -3.31 5.35 -6.65
CA THR A 131 -3.18 4.23 -7.58
C THR A 131 -4.04 3.05 -7.13
N ILE A 132 -4.87 2.55 -8.04
CA ILE A 132 -5.70 1.37 -7.81
C ILE A 132 -4.86 0.11 -8.09
N ASN A 133 -4.89 -0.85 -7.16
CA ASN A 133 -4.26 -2.15 -7.33
C ASN A 133 -5.22 -3.33 -7.15
N TRP A 134 -6.41 -3.06 -6.68
CA TRP A 134 -7.47 -4.04 -6.51
C TRP A 134 -8.82 -3.41 -6.83
N ASP A 135 -9.46 -3.87 -7.89
CA ASP A 135 -10.77 -3.40 -8.35
C ASP A 135 -11.60 -4.59 -8.80
N GLU A 136 -12.54 -5.00 -7.95
CA GLU A 136 -13.39 -6.16 -8.15
C GLU A 136 -14.84 -5.82 -7.80
N HIS A 137 -15.77 -6.22 -8.66
CA HIS A 137 -17.20 -6.08 -8.34
C HIS A 137 -17.57 -6.89 -7.10
N TYR A 138 -16.96 -8.07 -6.93
CA TYR A 138 -17.20 -8.89 -5.76
C TYR A 138 -16.04 -9.85 -5.51
N LEU A 139 -15.33 -9.66 -4.43
CA LEU A 139 -14.26 -10.54 -3.99
C LEU A 139 -14.79 -11.61 -3.03
N PRO A 140 -14.87 -12.88 -3.45
CA PRO A 140 -15.36 -13.98 -2.63
C PRO A 140 -14.30 -14.52 -1.65
N PHE A 141 -13.59 -13.62 -0.99
CA PHE A 141 -12.58 -13.97 0.01
C PHE A 141 -12.96 -13.37 1.39
N PRO A 142 -12.82 -14.14 2.49
CA PRO A 142 -12.50 -15.57 2.55
C PRO A 142 -13.60 -16.42 1.89
N TYR A 143 -13.25 -17.57 1.33
CA TYR A 143 -14.24 -18.43 0.66
C TYR A 143 -15.34 -18.90 1.59
N TRP A 144 -15.06 -19.00 2.87
CA TRP A 144 -16.01 -19.40 3.91
C TRP A 144 -15.65 -18.73 5.25
N PRO A 145 -16.64 -18.29 6.06
CA PRO A 145 -18.07 -18.22 5.75
C PRO A 145 -18.41 -17.07 4.77
N ILE A 146 -19.44 -17.25 3.96
CA ILE A 146 -19.90 -16.27 2.93
C ILE A 146 -20.17 -14.89 3.56
N SER A 147 -20.70 -14.86 4.79
CA SER A 147 -21.02 -13.62 5.52
C SER A 147 -19.78 -12.75 5.84
N MET A 148 -18.58 -13.27 5.64
CA MET A 148 -17.30 -12.55 5.89
C MET A 148 -16.56 -12.21 4.59
N GLN A 149 -17.17 -12.48 3.43
CA GLN A 149 -16.57 -12.12 2.15
C GLN A 149 -16.43 -10.62 2.00
N PHE A 150 -15.36 -10.21 1.32
CA PHE A 150 -15.00 -8.79 1.18
C PHE A 150 -15.99 -8.01 0.32
N GLY A 151 -16.72 -8.69 -0.59
CA GLY A 151 -17.66 -8.02 -1.49
C GLY A 151 -16.94 -7.10 -2.48
N LYS A 152 -17.53 -5.95 -2.79
CA LYS A 152 -16.88 -4.94 -3.65
C LYS A 152 -15.57 -4.47 -3.04
N VAL A 153 -14.54 -4.34 -3.87
CA VAL A 153 -13.22 -3.84 -3.46
C VAL A 153 -12.71 -2.84 -4.50
N ILE A 154 -12.42 -1.63 -4.04
CA ILE A 154 -11.60 -0.64 -4.75
C ILE A 154 -10.56 -0.18 -3.74
N SER A 155 -9.31 -0.61 -3.93
CA SER A 155 -8.21 -0.37 -3.02
C SER A 155 -6.91 -0.11 -3.76
N GLY A 156 -5.89 0.33 -3.03
CA GLY A 156 -4.61 0.56 -3.70
C GLY A 156 -3.50 1.09 -2.81
N GLN A 157 -2.71 1.96 -3.41
CA GLN A 157 -1.64 2.73 -2.79
C GLN A 157 -1.91 4.22 -3.00
N SER A 158 -1.59 5.04 -2.00
CA SER A 158 -1.75 6.49 -2.09
C SER A 158 -0.54 7.22 -1.53
N ILE A 159 -0.26 8.39 -2.09
CA ILE A 159 0.64 9.35 -1.48
C ILE A 159 -0.15 10.63 -1.22
N VAL A 160 -0.30 11.02 0.04
CA VAL A 160 -0.86 12.32 0.43
C VAL A 160 0.28 13.28 0.74
N SER A 161 0.17 14.55 0.30
CA SER A 161 1.26 15.52 0.37
C SER A 161 0.76 16.92 0.65
N LYS A 162 1.52 17.68 1.44
CA LYS A 162 1.35 19.13 1.58
C LYS A 162 1.95 19.89 0.38
N PHE A 163 2.83 19.23 -0.38
CA PHE A 163 3.50 19.78 -1.56
C PHE A 163 2.84 19.32 -2.85
N PRO A 164 2.93 20.12 -3.93
CA PRO A 164 2.43 19.74 -5.25
C PRO A 164 3.02 18.42 -5.74
N LEU A 165 2.16 17.57 -6.29
CA LEU A 165 2.51 16.30 -6.91
C LEU A 165 2.31 16.36 -8.41
N ALA A 166 3.17 15.70 -9.18
CA ALA A 166 3.12 15.64 -10.63
C ALA A 166 3.73 14.33 -11.19
N ASN A 167 3.51 14.06 -12.46
CA ASN A 167 4.15 12.96 -13.22
C ASN A 167 4.00 11.60 -12.53
N GLN A 168 2.76 11.23 -12.21
CA GLN A 168 2.47 9.94 -11.60
C GLN A 168 2.59 8.81 -12.63
N GLU A 169 3.28 7.74 -12.22
CA GLU A 169 3.33 6.48 -12.96
C GLU A 169 2.82 5.35 -12.07
N ARG A 170 1.95 4.52 -12.62
CA ARG A 170 1.47 3.28 -12.03
C ARG A 170 2.14 2.11 -12.76
N ILE A 171 3.08 1.46 -12.13
CA ILE A 171 3.86 0.37 -12.74
C ILE A 171 3.43 -0.94 -12.07
N ILE A 172 2.85 -1.85 -12.87
CA ILE A 172 2.45 -3.18 -12.42
C ILE A 172 3.70 -4.05 -12.38
N LEU A 173 3.95 -4.66 -11.21
CA LEU A 173 5.05 -5.58 -11.01
C LEU A 173 4.64 -7.03 -11.37
N SER A 174 5.63 -7.87 -11.62
CA SER A 174 5.41 -9.27 -11.98
C SER A 174 4.49 -9.99 -11.01
N ARG A 175 3.59 -10.82 -11.53
CA ARG A 175 2.68 -11.69 -10.77
C ARG A 175 3.29 -13.06 -10.52
N VAL A 176 2.69 -13.84 -9.61
CA VAL A 176 3.08 -15.24 -9.35
C VAL A 176 2.74 -16.08 -10.57
N GLU A 177 3.75 -16.70 -11.20
CA GLU A 177 3.62 -17.39 -12.51
C GLU A 177 2.70 -18.62 -12.45
N ASP A 178 2.78 -19.42 -11.38
CA ASP A 178 2.02 -20.65 -11.22
C ASP A 178 0.69 -20.47 -10.47
N SER A 179 0.16 -19.25 -10.40
CA SER A 179 -1.12 -19.00 -9.74
C SER A 179 -2.26 -19.60 -10.56
N PRO A 180 -3.15 -20.42 -9.97
CA PRO A 180 -4.33 -20.91 -10.68
C PRO A 180 -5.22 -19.75 -11.15
N PHE A 181 -5.78 -19.85 -12.38
CA PHE A 181 -6.57 -18.79 -13.00
C PHE A 181 -7.69 -18.23 -12.12
N TYR A 182 -8.36 -19.10 -11.35
CA TYR A 182 -9.46 -18.71 -10.46
C TYR A 182 -8.99 -17.92 -9.23
N ARG A 183 -7.74 -18.06 -8.83
CA ARG A 183 -7.11 -17.27 -7.78
C ARG A 183 -6.51 -16.00 -8.34
N ASP A 184 -5.86 -16.11 -9.49
CA ASP A 184 -5.20 -15.00 -10.17
C ASP A 184 -6.18 -13.91 -10.57
N ALA A 185 -7.40 -14.30 -11.01
CA ALA A 185 -8.46 -13.37 -11.39
C ALA A 185 -8.95 -12.46 -10.25
N PHE A 186 -8.75 -12.84 -9.00
CA PHE A 186 -9.16 -12.09 -7.81
C PHE A 186 -7.98 -11.57 -6.98
N TYR A 187 -6.74 -11.75 -7.45
CA TYR A 187 -5.57 -11.37 -6.71
C TYR A 187 -5.16 -9.94 -7.06
N LEU A 188 -4.92 -9.14 -6.02
CA LEU A 188 -4.48 -7.77 -6.18
C LEU A 188 -3.17 -7.66 -6.96
N GLU A 189 -3.00 -6.61 -7.72
CA GLU A 189 -1.73 -6.29 -8.38
C GLU A 189 -0.73 -5.72 -7.39
N ARG A 190 0.54 -6.10 -7.52
CA ARG A 190 1.64 -5.46 -6.84
C ARG A 190 2.13 -4.31 -7.68
N LEU A 191 2.34 -3.14 -7.07
CA LEU A 191 2.65 -1.91 -7.79
C LEU A 191 3.93 -1.25 -7.29
N ALA A 192 4.60 -0.55 -8.21
CA ALA A 192 5.44 0.59 -7.90
C ALA A 192 4.70 1.86 -8.35
N GLN A 193 4.33 2.71 -7.41
CA GLN A 193 3.78 4.05 -7.65
C GLN A 193 4.93 5.04 -7.64
N VAL A 194 5.22 5.67 -8.78
CA VAL A 194 6.25 6.70 -8.91
C VAL A 194 5.57 8.07 -9.01
N ILE A 195 6.06 9.05 -8.26
CA ILE A 195 5.53 10.41 -8.27
C ILE A 195 6.67 11.41 -8.09
N LYS A 196 6.55 12.57 -8.72
CA LYS A 196 7.39 13.72 -8.40
C LYS A 196 6.67 14.65 -7.44
N ALA A 197 7.37 15.06 -6.37
CA ALA A 197 6.90 16.08 -5.46
C ALA A 197 7.76 17.34 -5.60
N ASN A 198 7.12 18.51 -5.70
CA ASN A 198 7.84 19.79 -5.75
C ASN A 198 7.92 20.38 -4.34
N ILE A 199 9.07 20.25 -3.71
CA ILE A 199 9.35 20.77 -2.39
C ILE A 199 10.10 22.09 -2.52
N ASN A 200 9.39 23.21 -2.34
CA ASN A 200 9.97 24.57 -2.40
C ASN A 200 10.79 24.83 -3.68
N GLY A 201 10.31 24.38 -4.84
CA GLY A 201 10.97 24.55 -6.14
C GLY A 201 11.98 23.46 -6.49
N LYS A 202 12.27 22.51 -5.60
CA LYS A 202 13.09 21.33 -5.91
C LYS A 202 12.21 20.11 -6.13
N GLU A 203 12.37 19.44 -7.26
CA GLU A 203 11.69 18.16 -7.55
C GLU A 203 12.42 17.01 -6.84
N ILE A 204 11.66 16.17 -6.16
CA ILE A 204 12.11 14.88 -5.65
C ILE A 204 11.26 13.76 -6.25
N VAL A 205 11.82 12.57 -6.38
CA VAL A 205 11.08 11.37 -6.81
C VAL A 205 10.80 10.49 -5.61
N ILE A 206 9.53 10.09 -5.48
CA ILE A 206 9.07 9.16 -4.44
C ILE A 206 8.55 7.91 -5.15
N ILE A 207 9.07 6.76 -4.75
CA ILE A 207 8.68 5.44 -5.27
C ILE A 207 8.06 4.68 -4.11
N ASN A 208 6.73 4.52 -4.15
CA ASN A 208 5.95 3.80 -3.16
C ASN A 208 5.67 2.39 -3.65
N ILE A 209 6.08 1.38 -2.89
CA ILE A 209 5.94 -0.02 -3.30
C ILE A 209 5.23 -0.88 -2.26
N HIS A 210 4.61 -1.95 -2.76
CA HIS A 210 4.13 -3.05 -1.93
C HIS A 210 4.46 -4.37 -2.65
N LEU A 211 5.49 -5.08 -2.21
CA LEU A 211 5.97 -6.31 -2.85
C LEU A 211 5.17 -7.55 -2.42
N GLU A 212 5.36 -8.63 -3.17
CA GLU A 212 4.72 -9.93 -2.92
C GLU A 212 5.06 -10.47 -1.53
N ALA A 213 4.01 -10.87 -0.78
CA ALA A 213 4.13 -11.28 0.61
C ALA A 213 4.56 -12.75 0.78
N PHE A 214 4.07 -13.64 -0.07
CA PHE A 214 4.16 -15.08 0.15
C PHE A 214 5.20 -15.76 -0.75
N ASP A 215 5.23 -15.41 -2.05
CA ASP A 215 6.15 -16.03 -3.00
C ASP A 215 7.49 -15.29 -3.05
N LYS A 216 8.53 -15.94 -2.55
CA LYS A 216 9.89 -15.34 -2.48
C LYS A 216 10.51 -15.14 -3.87
N ALA A 217 10.22 -16.00 -4.84
CA ALA A 217 10.77 -15.92 -6.19
C ALA A 217 10.17 -14.72 -6.93
N THR A 218 8.85 -14.56 -6.85
CA THR A 218 8.14 -13.40 -7.40
C THR A 218 8.58 -12.11 -6.73
N ARG A 219 8.71 -12.08 -5.39
CA ARG A 219 9.24 -10.92 -4.67
C ARG A 219 10.65 -10.53 -5.13
N ALA A 220 11.52 -11.52 -5.39
CA ALA A 220 12.88 -11.25 -5.91
C ALA A 220 12.85 -10.66 -7.33
N LYS A 221 11.95 -11.10 -8.19
CA LYS A 221 11.72 -10.55 -9.53
C LYS A 221 11.19 -9.12 -9.45
N GLN A 222 10.16 -8.89 -8.65
CA GLN A 222 9.60 -7.56 -8.40
C GLN A 222 10.62 -6.58 -7.83
N PHE A 223 11.48 -7.04 -6.93
CA PHE A 223 12.55 -6.19 -6.37
C PHE A 223 13.54 -5.74 -7.44
N LYS A 224 13.92 -6.60 -8.39
CA LYS A 224 14.78 -6.22 -9.54
C LYS A 224 14.09 -5.20 -10.44
N GLU A 225 12.77 -5.31 -10.64
CA GLU A 225 12.00 -4.32 -11.39
C GLU A 225 12.01 -2.97 -10.67
N VAL A 226 11.78 -2.96 -9.35
CA VAL A 226 11.84 -1.75 -8.51
C VAL A 226 13.25 -1.16 -8.50
N GLU A 227 14.29 -1.98 -8.43
CA GLU A 227 15.68 -1.53 -8.49
C GLU A 227 15.99 -0.84 -9.83
N ALA A 228 15.49 -1.37 -10.94
CA ALA A 228 15.62 -0.73 -12.24
C ALA A 228 14.90 0.63 -12.28
N ILE A 229 13.68 0.72 -11.75
CA ILE A 229 12.94 1.98 -11.63
C ILE A 229 13.73 2.98 -10.78
N PHE A 230 14.22 2.58 -9.60
CA PHE A 230 15.01 3.44 -8.72
C PHE A 230 16.30 3.94 -9.40
N ASN A 231 16.97 3.07 -10.14
CA ASN A 231 18.19 3.42 -10.88
C ASN A 231 17.95 4.43 -12.00
N ASN A 232 16.76 4.47 -12.61
CA ASN A 232 16.43 5.47 -13.63
C ASN A 232 16.33 6.89 -13.07
N TYR A 233 16.06 7.05 -11.77
CA TYR A 233 15.85 8.36 -11.16
C TYR A 233 16.99 8.83 -10.26
N LYS A 234 17.65 7.93 -9.55
CA LYS A 234 18.57 8.23 -8.44
C LYS A 234 19.75 9.15 -8.78
N ASP A 235 20.19 9.13 -10.02
CA ASP A 235 21.35 9.91 -10.46
C ASP A 235 20.95 11.33 -10.93
N ASN A 236 19.65 11.56 -11.21
CA ASN A 236 19.13 12.82 -11.71
C ASN A 236 18.25 13.58 -10.72
N TYR A 237 17.70 12.88 -9.72
CA TYR A 237 16.80 13.44 -8.73
C TYR A 237 17.11 12.95 -7.31
N PRO A 238 16.89 13.77 -6.28
CA PRO A 238 16.74 13.28 -4.93
C PRO A 238 15.63 12.23 -4.93
N THR A 239 15.96 10.97 -4.61
CA THR A 239 15.03 9.86 -4.76
C THR A 239 14.82 9.14 -3.43
N ILE A 240 13.55 8.92 -3.08
CA ILE A 240 13.10 8.16 -1.92
C ILE A 240 12.34 6.93 -2.42
N LEU A 241 12.81 5.75 -2.02
CA LEU A 241 12.13 4.47 -2.25
C LEU A 241 11.61 3.97 -0.91
N LEU A 242 10.29 3.80 -0.79
CA LEU A 242 9.65 3.45 0.46
C LEU A 242 8.48 2.49 0.26
N GLY A 243 8.00 1.89 1.34
CA GLY A 243 6.84 1.02 1.33
C GLY A 243 7.04 -0.26 2.12
N ASP A 244 6.12 -1.20 1.90
CA ASP A 244 6.18 -2.56 2.39
C ASP A 244 6.92 -3.46 1.38
N PHE A 245 8.13 -3.83 1.75
CA PHE A 245 8.99 -4.69 0.93
C PHE A 245 8.70 -6.18 1.14
N ASN A 246 7.91 -6.53 2.15
CA ASN A 246 7.69 -7.92 2.57
C ASN A 246 9.01 -8.73 2.70
N SER A 247 10.11 -8.03 2.98
CA SER A 247 11.47 -8.53 2.99
C SER A 247 12.14 -8.22 4.34
N ARG A 248 12.53 -9.26 5.06
CA ARG A 248 12.96 -9.18 6.46
C ARG A 248 14.40 -8.70 6.58
N ALA A 249 14.65 -7.63 7.34
CA ALA A 249 15.99 -7.10 7.57
C ALA A 249 16.97 -8.12 8.17
N ARG A 250 16.48 -9.09 8.95
CA ARG A 250 17.33 -10.11 9.61
C ARG A 250 17.65 -11.32 8.73
N ASP A 251 16.95 -11.50 7.61
CA ASP A 251 17.24 -12.58 6.67
C ASP A 251 18.37 -12.13 5.73
N LYS A 252 19.53 -12.79 5.85
CA LYS A 252 20.74 -12.46 5.05
C LYS A 252 20.52 -12.64 3.54
N ASN A 253 19.55 -13.48 3.15
CA ASN A 253 19.21 -13.74 1.76
C ASN A 253 18.03 -12.89 1.27
N ALA A 254 17.52 -11.99 2.11
CA ALA A 254 16.42 -11.13 1.74
C ALA A 254 16.84 -10.10 0.69
N VAL A 255 15.94 -9.81 -0.26
CA VAL A 255 16.22 -8.84 -1.35
C VAL A 255 16.60 -7.46 -0.83
N VAL A 256 16.06 -7.04 0.32
CA VAL A 256 16.34 -5.75 0.93
C VAL A 256 17.82 -5.56 1.34
N GLN A 257 18.59 -6.66 1.48
CA GLN A 257 20.01 -6.58 1.86
C GLN A 257 20.86 -5.82 0.86
N GLN A 258 20.50 -5.82 -0.42
CA GLN A 258 21.21 -5.06 -1.46
C GLN A 258 21.16 -3.55 -1.17
N LEU A 259 20.01 -3.04 -0.72
CA LEU A 259 19.88 -1.62 -0.33
C LEU A 259 20.51 -1.35 1.05
N LEU A 260 20.33 -2.26 2.01
CA LEU A 260 20.88 -2.11 3.37
C LEU A 260 22.42 -2.09 3.41
N SER A 261 23.07 -2.77 2.47
CA SER A 261 24.53 -2.83 2.36
C SER A 261 25.15 -1.75 1.47
N SER A 262 24.32 -0.91 0.82
CA SER A 262 24.81 0.12 -0.08
C SER A 262 25.41 1.34 0.66
N ASP A 263 26.60 1.75 0.27
CA ASP A 263 27.22 2.98 0.80
C ASP A 263 26.57 4.27 0.27
N LYS A 264 25.90 4.19 -0.90
CA LYS A 264 25.25 5.34 -1.56
C LYS A 264 23.80 5.56 -1.14
N ILE A 265 23.15 4.53 -0.57
CA ILE A 265 21.76 4.55 -0.17
C ILE A 265 21.67 4.61 1.35
N GLY A 266 20.87 5.54 1.85
CA GLY A 266 20.53 5.65 3.27
C GLY A 266 19.28 4.86 3.60
N ASN A 267 19.09 4.54 4.87
CA ASN A 267 17.91 3.88 5.39
C ASN A 267 17.46 4.57 6.68
N ALA A 268 16.21 5.02 6.70
CA ALA A 268 15.65 5.74 7.84
C ALA A 268 15.25 4.80 8.98
N ALA A 269 15.35 5.30 10.21
CA ALA A 269 14.93 4.58 11.43
C ALA A 269 15.56 3.17 11.54
N PHE A 270 16.77 3.01 11.05
CA PHE A 270 17.48 1.73 11.04
C PHE A 270 18.85 1.87 11.70
N ILE A 271 18.97 1.30 12.88
CA ILE A 271 20.22 1.27 13.65
C ILE A 271 20.62 -0.20 13.79
N LYS A 272 21.89 -0.52 13.58
CA LYS A 272 22.42 -1.90 13.58
C LYS A 272 21.97 -2.74 14.78
N ASN A 273 21.85 -2.13 15.96
CA ASN A 273 21.44 -2.81 17.20
C ASN A 273 19.95 -2.63 17.55
N ASN A 274 19.25 -1.75 16.85
CA ASN A 274 17.81 -1.52 17.01
C ASN A 274 17.19 -1.21 15.65
N ILE A 275 16.83 -2.27 14.92
CA ILE A 275 16.33 -2.15 13.56
C ILE A 275 14.89 -1.61 13.47
N GLY A 276 14.19 -1.45 14.61
CA GLY A 276 12.84 -0.93 14.65
C GLY A 276 11.86 -1.83 13.88
N ASN A 277 11.35 -2.88 14.51
CA ASN A 277 10.39 -3.79 13.88
C ASN A 277 9.07 -3.06 13.56
N THR A 278 8.43 -3.45 12.46
CA THR A 278 7.19 -2.82 11.99
C THR A 278 6.00 -3.79 11.95
N PHE A 279 6.24 -5.10 11.97
CA PHE A 279 5.24 -6.17 11.87
C PHE A 279 5.50 -7.25 12.94
N ASP A 280 4.50 -7.97 13.55
CA ASP A 280 3.11 -7.50 13.69
C ASP A 280 3.00 -6.58 14.91
N THR A 281 2.04 -5.63 14.87
CA THR A 281 1.97 -4.55 15.85
C THR A 281 1.61 -4.98 17.28
N LYS A 282 1.06 -6.18 17.47
CA LYS A 282 0.81 -6.72 18.81
C LYS A 282 2.10 -7.03 19.57
N SER A 283 3.13 -7.50 18.87
CA SER A 283 4.47 -7.78 19.39
C SER A 283 5.47 -7.72 18.23
N PRO A 284 5.90 -6.52 17.82
CA PRO A 284 6.67 -6.35 16.60
C PRO A 284 7.96 -7.19 16.60
N PHE A 285 8.09 -8.11 15.66
CA PHE A 285 9.22 -9.04 15.56
C PHE A 285 9.98 -8.99 14.25
N GLU A 286 9.39 -8.34 13.19
CA GLU A 286 10.01 -8.19 11.89
C GLU A 286 10.04 -6.73 11.44
N ARG A 287 11.11 -6.37 10.71
CA ARG A 287 11.20 -5.12 9.94
C ARG A 287 11.02 -5.46 8.48
N ILE A 288 9.91 -5.01 7.89
CA ILE A 288 9.55 -5.23 6.48
C ILE A 288 9.15 -3.94 5.75
N ASP A 289 8.91 -2.85 6.47
CA ASP A 289 8.62 -1.53 5.94
C ASP A 289 9.86 -0.63 6.03
N TYR A 290 10.21 0.07 4.95
CA TYR A 290 11.44 0.84 4.87
C TYR A 290 11.24 2.18 4.19
N ILE A 291 12.17 3.12 4.46
CA ILE A 291 12.40 4.34 3.70
C ILE A 291 13.89 4.37 3.33
N PHE A 292 14.19 4.13 2.07
CA PHE A 292 15.51 4.29 1.49
C PHE A 292 15.61 5.63 0.76
N TYR A 293 16.81 6.22 0.74
CA TYR A 293 17.03 7.51 0.09
C TYR A 293 18.45 7.63 -0.49
N THR A 294 18.61 8.47 -1.49
CA THR A 294 19.92 8.80 -2.09
C THR A 294 20.71 9.72 -1.16
N LYS A 295 21.84 9.23 -0.59
CA LYS A 295 22.68 9.99 0.35
C LYS A 295 23.37 11.21 -0.28
N GLU A 296 23.57 11.19 -1.59
CA GLU A 296 24.23 12.28 -2.31
C GLU A 296 23.37 13.56 -2.27
N SER A 297 22.07 13.43 -2.45
CA SER A 297 21.12 14.54 -2.60
C SER A 297 20.21 14.77 -1.40
N ILE A 298 20.16 13.81 -0.46
CA ILE A 298 19.32 13.87 0.75
C ILE A 298 20.19 13.73 1.99
N GLU A 299 20.05 14.68 2.92
CA GLU A 299 20.64 14.63 4.26
C GLU A 299 19.59 14.07 5.24
N TYR A 300 19.92 12.96 5.88
CA TYR A 300 19.09 12.37 6.93
C TYR A 300 19.23 13.16 8.23
N VAL A 301 18.12 13.60 8.79
CA VAL A 301 18.10 14.33 10.07
C VAL A 301 17.74 13.39 11.22
N SER A 302 16.63 12.68 11.12
CA SER A 302 16.19 11.72 12.13
C SER A 302 15.11 10.79 11.55
N GLY A 303 14.84 9.69 12.24
CA GLY A 303 13.74 8.80 11.88
C GLY A 303 13.44 7.81 12.99
N ARG A 304 12.24 7.30 12.99
CA ARG A 304 11.74 6.33 13.96
C ARG A 304 10.57 5.52 13.43
N VAL A 305 10.29 4.40 14.05
CA VAL A 305 9.03 3.67 13.92
C VAL A 305 8.00 4.35 14.82
N LEU A 306 6.79 4.56 14.32
CA LEU A 306 5.72 5.27 15.01
C LEU A 306 4.89 4.28 15.85
N ASN A 307 5.38 3.92 17.02
CA ASN A 307 4.72 2.94 17.90
C ASN A 307 3.37 3.43 18.46
N GLU A 308 3.16 4.75 18.47
CA GLU A 308 1.92 5.39 18.89
C GLU A 308 0.69 5.06 18.04
N PHE A 309 0.89 4.52 16.83
CA PHE A 309 -0.19 4.01 15.98
C PHE A 309 -0.79 2.70 16.50
N GLU A 310 -0.07 2.01 17.39
CA GLU A 310 -0.51 0.78 18.05
C GLU A 310 -1.05 -0.28 17.07
N GLN A 311 -2.24 -0.82 17.34
CA GLN A 311 -2.85 -1.88 16.53
C GLN A 311 -3.91 -1.38 15.53
N ALA A 312 -3.84 -0.11 15.09
CA ALA A 312 -4.73 0.40 14.04
C ALA A 312 -4.51 -0.30 12.68
N SER A 313 -3.32 -0.84 12.47
CA SER A 313 -2.93 -1.77 11.41
C SER A 313 -2.10 -2.91 12.03
N ASP A 314 -1.87 -3.99 11.31
CA ASP A 314 -0.87 -5.00 11.63
C ASP A 314 0.58 -4.55 11.33
N HIS A 315 0.75 -3.36 10.72
CA HIS A 315 2.04 -2.68 10.51
C HIS A 315 2.14 -1.39 11.31
N LEU A 316 3.37 -1.00 11.69
CA LEU A 316 3.70 0.32 12.23
C LEU A 316 4.32 1.21 11.16
N PRO A 317 3.96 2.50 11.11
CA PRO A 317 4.57 3.42 10.15
C PRO A 317 6.05 3.65 10.43
N VAL A 318 6.82 3.90 9.35
CA VAL A 318 8.19 4.39 9.44
C VAL A 318 8.22 5.86 9.05
N TYR A 319 8.92 6.66 9.83
CA TYR A 319 9.01 8.11 9.68
C TYR A 319 10.44 8.57 9.51
N MET A 320 10.65 9.58 8.65
CA MET A 320 11.93 10.20 8.39
C MET A 320 11.80 11.73 8.34
N LYS A 321 12.76 12.42 8.98
CA LYS A 321 13.05 13.84 8.70
C LYS A 321 14.31 13.95 7.88
N PHE A 322 14.31 14.86 6.91
CA PHE A 322 15.40 15.03 5.96
C PHE A 322 15.53 16.47 5.47
N LYS A 323 16.68 16.80 4.85
CA LYS A 323 16.90 18.01 4.08
C LYS A 323 17.28 17.65 2.65
N LEU A 324 17.00 18.55 1.72
CA LEU A 324 17.50 18.49 0.35
C LEU A 324 18.84 19.25 0.28
N LYS A 325 19.86 18.58 -0.26
CA LYS A 325 21.20 19.19 -0.46
C LYS A 325 21.24 20.08 -1.68
#